data_fd2705b52cfee1cec0ef1bb902130664
#
_entry.id   fd2705b52cfee1cec0ef1bb902130664
#
_cell.length_a   1.000
_cell.length_b   1.000
_cell.length_c   1.000
_cell.angle_alpha   90.00
_cell.angle_beta   90.00
_cell.angle_gamma   90.00
#
_symmetry.space_group_name_H-M   'P 1'
#
loop_
_entity.id
_entity.type
_entity.pdbx_description
1 polymer ?
#
loop_
_entity_poly.entity_id
_entity_poly.type
_entity_poly.pdbx_seq_one_letter_code
_entity_poly.pdbx_strand_id
1 'polypeptide(L)'
;FQSVISKESRAQILEKEGRLPDVVMACVGGGSNAMGSFYEYINDKDVKLIGCEAAGHGVDTDKTAATMAVGSEGVFHGMKSYFCQNEYGQIAPVYSISAGLDYPGVGPEHAYLKDIGRAEYVPVTDEEAVEAFEYIAKEEGIIAAIESSHAVAHLLKIAPKMKKDQIIICTLSGRGDKD
;
A
#
# COMPACT_ATOMS: atom_id res chain seq x y z
N PHE A 1 -15.46 -5.33 7.17
CA PHE A 1 -16.08 -5.38 5.83
C PHE A 1 -15.05 -5.67 4.75
N GLN A 2 -13.91 -4.97 4.72
CA GLN A 2 -12.90 -5.10 3.67
C GLN A 2 -12.16 -6.45 3.66
N SER A 3 -12.24 -7.24 4.72
CA SER A 3 -11.60 -8.57 4.78
C SER A 3 -12.10 -9.57 3.72
N VAL A 4 -13.23 -9.28 3.06
CA VAL A 4 -13.69 -10.05 1.90
C VAL A 4 -12.62 -10.13 0.80
N ILE A 5 -11.80 -9.08 0.63
CA ILE A 5 -10.70 -9.04 -0.34
C ILE A 5 -9.72 -10.19 -0.08
N SER A 6 -9.18 -10.28 1.13
CA SER A 6 -8.21 -11.33 1.48
C SER A 6 -8.86 -12.70 1.61
N LYS A 7 -10.11 -12.78 2.09
CA LYS A 7 -10.84 -14.03 2.17
C LYS A 7 -10.98 -14.70 0.80
N GLU A 8 -11.39 -13.93 -0.20
CA GLU A 8 -11.55 -14.44 -1.57
C GLU A 8 -10.20 -14.70 -2.23
N SER A 9 -9.24 -13.75 -2.15
CA SER A 9 -7.93 -13.94 -2.77
C SER A 9 -7.18 -15.14 -2.20
N ARG A 10 -7.30 -15.38 -0.88
CA ARG A 10 -6.68 -16.52 -0.23
C ARG A 10 -7.29 -17.85 -0.69
N ALA A 11 -8.61 -17.92 -0.82
CA ALA A 11 -9.29 -19.12 -1.35
C ALA A 11 -8.90 -19.38 -2.80
N GLN A 12 -8.93 -18.33 -3.64
CA GLN A 12 -8.61 -18.43 -5.06
C GLN A 12 -7.16 -18.83 -5.32
N ILE A 13 -6.18 -18.29 -4.56
CA ILE A 13 -4.79 -18.64 -4.77
C ILE A 13 -4.50 -20.09 -4.36
N LEU A 14 -5.12 -20.57 -3.29
CA LEU A 14 -5.03 -21.96 -2.87
C LEU A 14 -5.64 -22.91 -3.91
N GLU A 15 -6.76 -22.53 -4.52
CA GLU A 15 -7.39 -23.31 -5.58
C GLU A 15 -6.52 -23.38 -6.84
N LYS A 16 -5.92 -22.24 -7.24
CA LYS A 16 -5.15 -22.13 -8.48
C LYS A 16 -3.74 -22.70 -8.38
N GLU A 17 -3.05 -22.42 -7.29
CA GLU A 17 -1.62 -22.68 -7.13
C GLU A 17 -1.31 -23.77 -6.09
N GLY A 18 -2.31 -24.20 -5.32
CA GLY A 18 -2.14 -25.20 -4.24
C GLY A 18 -1.32 -24.71 -3.05
N ARG A 19 -0.95 -23.42 -3.02
CA ARG A 19 -0.17 -22.80 -1.94
C ARG A 19 -0.50 -21.34 -1.74
N LEU A 20 -0.06 -20.76 -0.62
CA LEU A 20 -0.16 -19.34 -0.33
C LEU A 20 0.86 -18.53 -1.15
N PRO A 21 0.61 -17.22 -1.38
CA PRO A 21 1.59 -16.35 -2.02
C PRO A 21 2.79 -16.08 -1.12
N ASP A 22 3.89 -15.66 -1.70
CA ASP A 22 5.06 -15.21 -0.96
C ASP A 22 4.90 -13.76 -0.48
N VAL A 23 4.17 -12.94 -1.26
CA VAL A 23 3.94 -11.52 -0.97
C VAL A 23 2.50 -11.14 -1.27
N VAL A 24 1.90 -10.35 -0.38
CA VAL A 24 0.65 -9.61 -0.62
C VAL A 24 0.94 -8.14 -0.47
N MET A 25 0.59 -7.34 -1.48
CA MET A 25 0.83 -5.89 -1.46
C MET A 25 -0.38 -5.09 -1.91
N ALA A 26 -0.49 -3.90 -1.35
CA ALA A 26 -1.55 -2.95 -1.67
C ALA A 26 -1.08 -1.51 -1.42
N CYS A 27 -1.68 -0.53 -2.10
CA CYS A 27 -1.45 0.88 -1.79
C CYS A 27 -2.08 1.26 -0.44
N VAL A 28 -1.46 2.21 0.25
CA VAL A 28 -1.87 2.67 1.58
C VAL A 28 -1.98 4.19 1.61
N GLY A 29 -3.21 4.69 1.75
CA GLY A 29 -3.52 6.03 2.24
C GLY A 29 -4.03 5.89 3.67
N GLY A 30 -5.36 6.00 3.90
CA GLY A 30 -5.96 5.60 5.19
C GLY A 30 -5.83 4.11 5.49
N GLY A 31 -5.66 3.26 4.47
CA GLY A 31 -5.27 1.87 4.58
C GLY A 31 -6.40 0.85 4.54
N SER A 32 -7.62 1.26 4.20
CA SER A 32 -8.79 0.35 4.21
C SER A 32 -8.63 -0.83 3.24
N ASN A 33 -8.27 -0.58 1.98
CA ASN A 33 -8.07 -1.65 1.00
C ASN A 33 -6.89 -2.56 1.38
N ALA A 34 -5.80 -1.99 1.86
CA ALA A 34 -4.62 -2.74 2.28
C ALA A 34 -4.92 -3.62 3.49
N MET A 35 -5.66 -3.12 4.49
CA MET A 35 -6.09 -3.94 5.62
C MET A 35 -6.99 -5.08 5.15
N GLY A 36 -7.90 -4.81 4.23
CA GLY A 36 -8.72 -5.85 3.60
C GLY A 36 -7.90 -6.90 2.88
N SER A 37 -6.83 -6.49 2.18
CA SER A 37 -5.91 -7.38 1.47
C SER A 37 -5.05 -8.22 2.42
N PHE A 38 -4.68 -7.67 3.58
CA PHE A 38 -3.77 -8.32 4.53
C PHE A 38 -4.47 -9.23 5.53
N TYR A 39 -5.71 -8.97 5.88
CA TYR A 39 -6.40 -9.50 7.05
C TYR A 39 -6.28 -11.03 7.21
N GLU A 40 -6.64 -11.78 6.21
CA GLU A 40 -6.60 -13.25 6.27
C GLU A 40 -5.18 -13.85 6.20
N TYR A 41 -4.19 -13.01 5.87
CA TYR A 41 -2.77 -13.42 5.80
C TYR A 41 -1.96 -12.99 7.04
N ILE A 42 -2.55 -12.27 8.00
CA ILE A 42 -1.82 -11.76 9.17
C ILE A 42 -1.14 -12.88 9.95
N ASN A 43 -1.80 -14.03 10.07
CA ASN A 43 -1.28 -15.20 10.79
C ASN A 43 -0.37 -16.11 9.97
N ASP A 44 -0.35 -15.95 8.65
CA ASP A 44 0.51 -16.70 7.73
C ASP A 44 1.91 -16.07 7.71
N LYS A 45 2.80 -16.44 8.64
CA LYS A 45 4.09 -15.76 8.90
C LYS A 45 5.06 -15.78 7.72
N ASP A 46 4.92 -16.75 6.83
CA ASP A 46 5.75 -16.90 5.63
C ASP A 46 5.28 -15.96 4.48
N VAL A 47 4.08 -15.40 4.57
CA VAL A 47 3.56 -14.43 3.62
C VAL A 47 3.99 -13.02 4.02
N LYS A 48 4.77 -12.34 3.20
CA LYS A 48 5.13 -10.93 3.42
C LYS A 48 3.94 -10.02 3.11
N LEU A 49 3.72 -9.03 3.97
CA LEU A 49 2.70 -7.99 3.77
C LEU A 49 3.41 -6.67 3.51
N ILE A 50 3.13 -6.04 2.36
CA ILE A 50 3.77 -4.79 1.95
C ILE A 50 2.72 -3.73 1.63
N GLY A 51 2.72 -2.64 2.40
CA GLY A 51 1.94 -1.45 2.13
C GLY A 51 2.75 -0.41 1.36
N CYS A 52 2.23 0.06 0.24
CA CYS A 52 2.90 1.05 -0.62
C CYS A 52 2.25 2.41 -0.41
N GLU A 53 3.02 3.36 0.16
CA GLU A 53 2.56 4.71 0.50
C GLU A 53 2.94 5.72 -0.58
N ALA A 54 2.16 6.80 -0.70
CA ALA A 54 2.45 7.89 -1.61
C ALA A 54 3.52 8.81 -1.04
N ALA A 55 4.71 8.76 -1.59
CA ALA A 55 5.82 9.64 -1.22
C ALA A 55 5.79 11.00 -1.94
N GLY A 56 4.83 11.22 -2.85
CA GLY A 56 4.77 12.48 -3.59
C GLY A 56 6.07 12.77 -4.34
N HIS A 57 6.71 13.89 -3.99
CA HIS A 57 8.02 14.26 -4.55
C HIS A 57 9.21 13.64 -3.80
N GLY A 58 8.96 12.82 -2.78
CA GLY A 58 9.97 12.14 -1.96
C GLY A 58 9.79 12.40 -0.48
N VAL A 59 10.22 11.42 0.34
CA VAL A 59 10.12 11.49 1.81
C VAL A 59 11.00 12.57 2.45
N ASP A 60 12.00 13.05 1.73
CA ASP A 60 12.90 14.13 2.17
C ASP A 60 12.39 15.52 1.80
N THR A 61 11.17 15.62 1.28
CA THR A 61 10.52 16.87 0.89
C THR A 61 9.31 17.19 1.77
N ASP A 62 8.79 18.40 1.66
CA ASP A 62 7.53 18.82 2.29
C ASP A 62 6.28 18.35 1.50
N LYS A 63 6.49 17.65 0.38
CA LYS A 63 5.43 17.12 -0.50
C LYS A 63 5.42 15.61 -0.49
N THR A 64 4.96 15.03 0.60
CA THR A 64 4.81 13.59 0.81
C THR A 64 3.56 13.29 1.63
N ALA A 65 2.95 12.13 1.40
CA ALA A 65 1.87 11.57 2.20
C ALA A 65 2.24 10.19 2.78
N ALA A 66 3.53 9.83 2.77
CA ALA A 66 4.04 8.55 3.28
C ALA A 66 4.06 8.54 4.81
N THR A 67 2.90 8.45 5.43
CA THR A 67 2.69 8.58 6.88
C THR A 67 3.53 7.60 7.70
N MET A 68 3.69 6.37 7.25
CA MET A 68 4.51 5.38 7.98
C MET A 68 6.00 5.67 7.88
N ALA A 69 6.45 6.36 6.82
CA ALA A 69 7.83 6.74 6.63
C ALA A 69 8.21 8.00 7.42
N VAL A 70 7.34 9.04 7.40
CA VAL A 70 7.69 10.38 7.94
C VAL A 70 6.85 10.80 9.13
N GLY A 71 5.70 10.17 9.37
CA GLY A 71 4.80 10.51 10.46
C GLY A 71 5.28 10.03 11.82
N SER A 72 4.61 10.50 12.86
CA SER A 72 4.85 10.12 14.25
C SER A 72 3.54 9.75 14.96
N GLU A 73 3.67 9.06 16.10
CA GLU A 73 2.51 8.68 16.89
C GLU A 73 1.76 9.90 17.45
N GLY A 74 0.45 9.82 17.45
CA GLY A 74 -0.41 10.82 18.07
C GLY A 74 -1.88 10.44 17.99
N VAL A 75 -2.74 11.36 18.40
CA VAL A 75 -4.20 11.18 18.35
C VAL A 75 -4.79 12.17 17.37
N PHE A 76 -5.44 11.65 16.33
CA PHE A 76 -6.16 12.47 15.36
C PHE A 76 -7.43 11.76 14.87
N HIS A 77 -8.41 12.51 14.44
CA HIS A 77 -9.72 11.97 14.02
C HIS A 77 -10.31 10.91 14.97
N GLY A 78 -10.06 11.07 16.30
CA GLY A 78 -10.57 10.17 17.33
C GLY A 78 -9.83 8.84 17.50
N MET A 79 -8.66 8.66 16.86
CA MET A 79 -7.86 7.44 16.96
C MET A 79 -6.40 7.74 17.29
N LYS A 80 -5.75 6.83 18.03
CA LYS A 80 -4.30 6.82 18.20
C LYS A 80 -3.68 6.04 17.05
N SER A 81 -2.80 6.68 16.28
CA SER A 81 -2.12 6.07 15.15
C SER A 81 -0.89 6.89 14.75
N TYR A 82 -0.28 6.59 13.60
CA TYR A 82 0.70 7.46 12.95
C TYR A 82 0.00 8.49 12.08
N PHE A 83 0.49 9.72 12.11
CA PHE A 83 0.07 10.77 11.17
C PHE A 83 1.18 11.81 10.95
N CYS A 84 1.10 12.52 9.83
CA CYS A 84 1.99 13.63 9.52
C CYS A 84 1.60 14.83 10.40
N GLN A 85 2.49 15.24 11.29
CA GLN A 85 2.25 16.34 12.23
C GLN A 85 3.45 17.27 12.31
N ASN A 86 3.17 18.53 12.65
CA ASN A 86 4.19 19.54 12.90
C ASN A 86 4.68 19.46 14.35
N GLU A 87 5.63 20.34 14.69
CA GLU A 87 6.22 20.43 16.04
C GLU A 87 5.21 20.73 17.17
N TYR A 88 4.02 21.21 16.85
CA TYR A 88 2.93 21.50 17.78
C TYR A 88 1.90 20.37 17.87
N GLY A 89 2.12 19.24 17.20
CA GLY A 89 1.19 18.11 17.17
C GLY A 89 -0.05 18.34 16.31
N GLN A 90 -0.03 19.35 15.43
CA GLN A 90 -1.11 19.61 14.49
C GLN A 90 -0.87 18.84 13.18
N ILE A 91 -1.94 18.47 12.49
CA ILE A 91 -1.85 17.81 11.18
C ILE A 91 -1.06 18.69 10.23
N ALA A 92 0.04 18.15 9.70
CA ALA A 92 0.84 18.80 8.68
C ALA A 92 0.20 18.63 7.29
N PRO A 93 0.37 19.60 6.38
CA PRO A 93 0.01 19.42 4.98
C PRO A 93 0.75 18.22 4.39
N VAL A 94 0.07 17.47 3.54
CA VAL A 94 0.63 16.35 2.79
C VAL A 94 0.40 16.56 1.30
N TYR A 95 1.04 15.73 0.48
CA TYR A 95 0.88 15.82 -0.97
C TYR A 95 1.06 14.47 -1.64
N SER A 96 0.19 14.18 -2.59
CA SER A 96 0.30 13.10 -3.56
C SER A 96 -0.43 13.49 -4.83
N ILE A 97 0.07 13.05 -5.99
CA ILE A 97 -0.66 13.11 -7.27
C ILE A 97 -1.96 12.31 -7.20
N SER A 98 -1.98 11.29 -6.36
CA SER A 98 -3.13 10.42 -6.14
C SER A 98 -4.05 11.01 -5.07
N ALA A 99 -5.23 11.46 -5.47
CA ALA A 99 -6.21 12.05 -4.56
C ALA A 99 -6.64 11.09 -3.42
N GLY A 100 -6.71 9.80 -3.71
CA GLY A 100 -7.11 8.78 -2.72
C GLY A 100 -6.01 8.44 -1.71
N LEU A 101 -4.75 8.81 -1.98
CA LEU A 101 -3.62 8.63 -1.06
C LEU A 101 -3.14 9.95 -0.43
N ASP A 102 -3.70 11.09 -0.83
CA ASP A 102 -3.41 12.41 -0.27
C ASP A 102 -4.10 12.57 1.09
N TYR A 103 -3.61 11.82 2.08
CA TYR A 103 -4.18 11.73 3.42
C TYR A 103 -3.07 11.69 4.48
N PRO A 104 -3.17 12.52 5.53
CA PRO A 104 -2.07 12.74 6.48
C PRO A 104 -1.92 11.66 7.56
N GLY A 105 -2.63 10.56 7.48
CA GLY A 105 -2.62 9.54 8.52
C GLY A 105 -2.95 8.15 8.02
N VAL A 106 -2.93 7.17 8.91
CA VAL A 106 -3.18 5.77 8.61
C VAL A 106 -4.03 5.12 9.70
N GLY A 107 -4.75 4.07 9.34
CA GLY A 107 -5.55 3.32 10.31
C GLY A 107 -4.70 2.68 11.42
N PRO A 108 -5.20 2.61 12.66
CA PRO A 108 -4.42 2.11 13.81
C PRO A 108 -4.02 0.64 13.69
N GLU A 109 -4.74 -0.17 12.93
CA GLU A 109 -4.34 -1.56 12.65
C GLU A 109 -3.04 -1.63 11.84
N HIS A 110 -2.85 -0.72 10.87
CA HIS A 110 -1.59 -0.61 10.13
C HIS A 110 -0.44 -0.16 11.04
N ALA A 111 -0.68 0.82 11.92
CA ALA A 111 0.29 1.24 12.92
C ALA A 111 0.74 0.04 13.78
N TYR A 112 -0.21 -0.74 14.27
CA TYR A 112 0.07 -1.96 15.03
C TYR A 112 0.89 -2.99 14.23
N LEU A 113 0.51 -3.26 12.98
CA LEU A 113 1.24 -4.23 12.14
C LEU A 113 2.68 -3.79 11.86
N LYS A 114 2.92 -2.48 11.73
CA LYS A 114 4.26 -1.90 11.64
C LYS A 114 5.05 -2.13 12.92
N ASP A 115 4.49 -1.75 14.08
CA ASP A 115 5.17 -1.79 15.37
C ASP A 115 5.60 -3.20 15.77
N ILE A 116 4.78 -4.20 15.46
CA ILE A 116 5.14 -5.61 15.70
C ILE A 116 5.98 -6.24 14.58
N GLY A 117 6.36 -5.46 13.55
CA GLY A 117 7.16 -5.95 12.42
C GLY A 117 6.44 -6.97 11.53
N ARG A 118 5.09 -6.96 11.53
CA ARG A 118 4.31 -7.91 10.71
C ARG A 118 4.13 -7.45 9.27
N ALA A 119 4.04 -6.16 9.03
CA ALA A 119 3.93 -5.57 7.70
C ALA A 119 5.04 -4.54 7.48
N GLU A 120 5.55 -4.49 6.27
CA GLU A 120 6.49 -3.50 5.78
C GLU A 120 5.74 -2.39 5.05
N TYR A 121 6.18 -1.13 5.21
CA TYR A 121 5.61 0.01 4.50
C TYR A 121 6.70 0.71 3.72
N VAL A 122 6.45 0.92 2.44
CA VAL A 122 7.44 1.45 1.50
C VAL A 122 6.92 2.70 0.80
N PRO A 123 7.73 3.76 0.73
CA PRO A 123 7.37 4.97 0.00
C PRO A 123 7.55 4.76 -1.51
N VAL A 124 6.62 5.30 -2.29
CA VAL A 124 6.63 5.32 -3.75
C VAL A 124 6.36 6.73 -4.22
N THR A 125 7.20 7.28 -5.10
CA THR A 125 7.05 8.63 -5.61
C THR A 125 5.95 8.73 -6.67
N ASP A 126 5.49 9.96 -6.94
CA ASP A 126 4.51 10.23 -7.99
C ASP A 126 5.02 9.78 -9.37
N GLU A 127 6.30 10.04 -9.68
CA GLU A 127 6.94 9.64 -10.93
C GLU A 127 6.90 8.12 -11.11
N GLU A 128 7.30 7.37 -10.08
CA GLU A 128 7.26 5.91 -10.08
C GLU A 128 5.83 5.36 -10.25
N ALA A 129 4.86 6.01 -9.62
CA ALA A 129 3.46 5.61 -9.74
C ALA A 129 2.91 5.84 -11.15
N VAL A 130 3.25 6.98 -11.78
CA VAL A 130 2.85 7.29 -13.17
C VAL A 130 3.51 6.33 -14.16
N GLU A 131 4.80 6.06 -14.02
CA GLU A 131 5.49 5.07 -14.85
C GLU A 131 4.85 3.67 -14.75
N ALA A 132 4.49 3.25 -13.54
CA ALA A 132 3.81 1.98 -13.30
C ALA A 132 2.38 1.95 -13.87
N PHE A 133 1.67 3.06 -13.80
CA PHE A 133 0.35 3.23 -14.42
C PHE A 133 0.42 3.01 -15.93
N GLU A 134 1.36 3.67 -16.59
CA GLU A 134 1.58 3.49 -18.03
C GLU A 134 2.03 2.07 -18.38
N TYR A 135 2.92 1.50 -17.56
CA TYR A 135 3.47 0.17 -17.77
C TYR A 135 2.37 -0.89 -17.76
N ILE A 136 1.54 -0.93 -16.71
CA ILE A 136 0.47 -1.94 -16.60
C ILE A 136 -0.60 -1.76 -17.68
N ALA A 137 -0.86 -0.53 -18.12
CA ALA A 137 -1.78 -0.26 -19.22
C ALA A 137 -1.25 -0.80 -20.55
N LYS A 138 0.05 -0.68 -20.81
CA LYS A 138 0.71 -1.16 -22.05
C LYS A 138 0.87 -2.68 -22.06
N GLU A 139 1.32 -3.27 -20.96
CA GLU A 139 1.67 -4.69 -20.90
C GLU A 139 0.47 -5.60 -20.64
N GLU A 140 -0.46 -5.19 -19.77
CA GLU A 140 -1.58 -6.00 -19.32
C GLU A 140 -2.93 -5.51 -19.87
N GLY A 141 -2.98 -4.35 -20.51
CA GLY A 141 -4.22 -3.73 -20.95
C GLY A 141 -5.15 -3.31 -19.81
N ILE A 142 -4.59 -3.10 -18.60
CA ILE A 142 -5.34 -2.72 -17.41
C ILE A 142 -5.09 -1.25 -17.10
N ILE A 143 -6.14 -0.44 -17.12
CA ILE A 143 -6.10 0.95 -16.67
C ILE A 143 -6.45 0.96 -15.17
N ALA A 144 -5.43 0.75 -14.34
CA ALA A 144 -5.57 0.77 -12.88
C ALA A 144 -5.66 2.21 -12.38
N ALA A 145 -6.31 2.44 -11.23
CA ALA A 145 -6.27 3.73 -10.57
C ALA A 145 -4.82 4.11 -10.21
N ILE A 146 -4.50 5.41 -10.24
CA ILE A 146 -3.17 5.91 -9.88
C ILE A 146 -2.78 5.52 -8.44
N GLU A 147 -3.75 5.39 -7.54
CA GLU A 147 -3.58 4.83 -6.20
C GLU A 147 -2.95 3.44 -6.26
N SER A 148 -3.56 2.54 -7.03
CA SER A 148 -3.11 1.14 -7.16
C SER A 148 -1.75 1.04 -7.83
N SER A 149 -1.42 1.99 -8.69
CA SER A 149 -0.14 2.05 -9.41
C SER A 149 1.05 2.22 -8.47
N HIS A 150 0.87 2.77 -7.26
CA HIS A 150 1.91 2.76 -6.23
C HIS A 150 2.32 1.33 -5.84
N ALA A 151 1.35 0.42 -5.71
CA ALA A 151 1.67 -0.98 -5.43
C ALA A 151 2.35 -1.65 -6.64
N VAL A 152 1.89 -1.36 -7.85
CA VAL A 152 2.52 -1.86 -9.09
C VAL A 152 3.97 -1.35 -9.23
N ALA A 153 4.24 -0.09 -8.91
CA ALA A 153 5.59 0.47 -8.95
C ALA A 153 6.56 -0.30 -8.03
N HIS A 154 6.12 -0.61 -6.82
CA HIS A 154 6.96 -1.42 -5.94
C HIS A 154 7.07 -2.87 -6.41
N LEU A 155 6.01 -3.45 -6.95
CA LEU A 155 6.05 -4.79 -7.58
C LEU A 155 7.14 -4.85 -8.65
N LEU A 156 7.21 -3.88 -9.54
CA LEU A 156 8.22 -3.82 -10.61
C LEU A 156 9.66 -3.76 -10.08
N LYS A 157 9.86 -3.19 -8.88
CA LYS A 157 11.19 -3.14 -8.22
C LYS A 157 11.59 -4.48 -7.60
N ILE A 158 10.65 -5.24 -7.06
CA ILE A 158 10.96 -6.48 -6.32
C ILE A 158 10.87 -7.74 -7.17
N ALA A 159 9.91 -7.83 -8.11
CA ALA A 159 9.69 -9.02 -8.92
C ALA A 159 10.96 -9.53 -9.65
N PRO A 160 11.79 -8.67 -10.26
CA PRO A 160 13.02 -9.12 -10.92
C PRO A 160 14.06 -9.77 -9.99
N LYS A 161 13.94 -9.53 -8.68
CA LYS A 161 14.84 -10.05 -7.65
C LYS A 161 14.31 -11.33 -6.99
N MET A 162 13.08 -11.70 -7.29
CA MET A 162 12.42 -12.87 -6.74
C MET A 162 12.74 -14.12 -7.58
N LYS A 163 12.54 -15.28 -6.97
CA LYS A 163 12.65 -16.56 -7.69
C LYS A 163 11.43 -16.73 -8.60
N LYS A 164 11.60 -17.50 -9.68
CA LYS A 164 10.56 -17.69 -10.70
C LYS A 164 9.30 -18.42 -10.19
N ASP A 165 9.42 -19.17 -9.11
CA ASP A 165 8.34 -19.91 -8.47
C ASP A 165 7.65 -19.14 -7.35
N GLN A 166 8.09 -17.93 -7.05
CA GLN A 166 7.46 -17.08 -6.05
C GLN A 166 6.25 -16.34 -6.62
N ILE A 167 5.24 -16.12 -5.78
CA ILE A 167 3.94 -15.55 -6.14
C ILE A 167 3.73 -14.24 -5.40
N ILE A 168 3.32 -13.21 -6.14
CA ILE A 168 2.89 -11.93 -5.58
C ILE A 168 1.40 -11.75 -5.86
N ILE A 169 0.64 -11.38 -4.84
CA ILE A 169 -0.70 -10.81 -5.01
C ILE A 169 -0.57 -9.29 -4.86
N CYS A 170 -0.87 -8.55 -5.94
CA CYS A 170 -0.92 -7.10 -5.94
C CYS A 170 -2.37 -6.65 -6.09
N THR A 171 -2.88 -5.91 -5.10
CA THR A 171 -4.27 -5.45 -5.09
C THR A 171 -4.44 -4.23 -5.99
N LEU A 172 -5.19 -4.37 -7.08
CA LEU A 172 -5.66 -3.26 -7.90
C LEU A 172 -7.01 -2.79 -7.37
N SER A 173 -6.98 -1.83 -6.47
CA SER A 173 -8.13 -1.40 -5.66
C SER A 173 -9.09 -0.46 -6.39
N GLY A 174 -8.73 0.03 -7.56
CA GLY A 174 -9.55 0.96 -8.33
C GLY A 174 -9.20 0.98 -9.81
N ARG A 175 -10.07 1.64 -10.58
CA ARG A 175 -9.90 1.87 -12.03
C ARG A 175 -9.41 3.28 -12.29
N GLY A 176 -8.60 3.46 -13.35
CA GLY A 176 -7.96 4.72 -13.72
C GLY A 176 -8.50 5.38 -14.99
N ASP A 177 -9.68 4.98 -15.47
CA ASP A 177 -10.30 5.55 -16.67
C ASP A 177 -10.77 7.01 -16.50
N LYS A 178 -10.62 7.55 -15.30
CA LYS A 178 -10.94 8.92 -14.90
C LYS A 178 -9.73 9.71 -14.38
N ASP A 179 -8.58 9.08 -14.32
CA ASP A 179 -7.31 9.67 -13.91
C ASP A 179 -6.53 10.14 -15.14
#